data_b8927764dd2571f29e80108260ac15eb
#
_entry.id   b8927764dd2571f29e80108260ac15eb
#
_cell.length_a   1.000
_cell.length_b   1.000
_cell.length_c   1.000
_cell.angle_alpha   90.00
_cell.angle_beta   90.00
_cell.angle_gamma   90.00
#
_symmetry.space_group_name_H-M   'P 1'
#
loop_
_entity.id
_entity.type
_entity.pdbx_description
1 polymer ?
#
loop_
_entity_poly.entity_id
_entity_poly.type
_entity_poly.pdbx_seq_one_letter_code
_entity_poly.pdbx_strand_id
1 'polypeptide(L)'
;TDNGTLICNPPYGERMGEEIEEMYAELGDWFKNELKGWNCYVLSSNEEGFKSIGLKPSRKIKMYNGDLECSFREYRIFDGFRKEFVKNEKENN
;
A
#
# COMPACT_ATOMS: atom_id res chain seq x y z
N THR A 1 6.52 -17.77 3.67
CA THR A 1 7.14 -18.08 2.43
C THR A 1 8.20 -17.06 2.07
N ASP A 2 8.54 -17.05 0.81
CA ASP A 2 9.65 -16.24 0.36
C ASP A 2 9.28 -14.77 0.33
N ASN A 3 10.25 -13.94 0.66
CA ASN A 3 10.08 -12.51 0.55
C ASN A 3 10.24 -12.10 -0.91
N GLY A 4 9.56 -11.03 -1.28
CA GLY A 4 9.65 -10.58 -2.64
C GLY A 4 9.23 -9.14 -2.77
N THR A 5 9.10 -8.70 -3.99
CA THR A 5 8.72 -7.34 -4.31
C THR A 5 7.59 -7.37 -5.32
N LEU A 6 6.54 -6.64 -5.03
CA LEU A 6 5.42 -6.51 -5.94
C LEU A 6 5.25 -5.04 -6.32
N ILE A 7 5.08 -4.78 -7.59
CA ILE A 7 4.81 -3.42 -8.06
C ILE A 7 3.45 -3.43 -8.72
N CYS A 8 2.58 -2.55 -8.28
CA CYS A 8 1.20 -2.53 -8.69
C CYS A 8 0.83 -1.16 -9.21
N ASN A 9 0.15 -1.13 -10.34
CA ASN A 9 -0.33 0.10 -10.93
C ASN A 9 -1.82 -0.05 -11.19
N PRO A 10 -2.65 0.15 -10.14
CA PRO A 10 -4.07 -0.10 -10.29
C PRO A 10 -4.71 0.80 -11.34
N PRO A 11 -5.73 0.33 -11.99
CA PRO A 11 -6.41 1.17 -12.98
C PRO A 11 -7.08 2.35 -12.32
N TYR A 12 -7.12 3.46 -13.04
CA TYR A 12 -7.82 4.64 -12.58
C TYR A 12 -8.53 5.22 -13.77
N GLY A 13 -9.14 6.37 -13.57
CA GLY A 13 -9.83 7.01 -14.66
C GLY A 13 -11.31 6.89 -14.51
N GLU A 14 -11.94 5.96 -15.17
CA GLU A 14 -13.39 5.94 -15.26
C GLU A 14 -14.11 5.34 -14.07
N ARG A 15 -13.37 4.74 -13.16
CA ARG A 15 -14.04 4.15 -12.01
C ARG A 15 -14.47 5.22 -11.04
N MET A 16 -15.60 4.99 -10.40
CA MET A 16 -16.19 5.95 -9.49
C MET A 16 -15.86 5.61 -8.05
N GLY A 17 -16.12 6.57 -7.17
CA GLY A 17 -15.66 6.56 -5.81
C GLY A 17 -15.73 5.25 -5.07
N GLU A 18 -16.91 4.68 -4.96
CA GLU A 18 -17.07 3.46 -4.19
C GLU A 18 -16.32 2.29 -4.79
N GLU A 19 -16.32 2.19 -6.10
CA GLU A 19 -15.61 1.12 -6.77
C GLU A 19 -14.10 1.25 -6.53
N ILE A 20 -13.61 2.47 -6.57
CA ILE A 20 -12.20 2.72 -6.31
C ILE A 20 -11.85 2.33 -4.88
N GLU A 21 -12.68 2.74 -3.94
CA GLU A 21 -12.41 2.43 -2.54
C GLU A 21 -12.42 0.94 -2.28
N GLU A 22 -13.39 0.23 -2.86
CA GLU A 22 -13.45 -1.22 -2.69
C GLU A 22 -12.24 -1.90 -3.29
N MET A 23 -11.83 -1.46 -4.47
CA MET A 23 -10.70 -2.06 -5.14
C MET A 23 -9.43 -1.90 -4.33
N TYR A 24 -9.19 -0.70 -3.80
CA TYR A 24 -7.99 -0.46 -3.02
C TYR A 24 -8.05 -1.15 -1.67
N ALA A 25 -9.24 -1.26 -1.09
CA ALA A 25 -9.39 -1.99 0.16
C ALA A 25 -9.07 -3.46 -0.04
N GLU A 26 -9.53 -4.03 -1.14
CA GLU A 26 -9.23 -5.42 -1.47
C GLU A 26 -7.75 -5.61 -1.70
N LEU A 27 -7.13 -4.64 -2.34
CA LEU A 27 -5.69 -4.70 -2.58
C LEU A 27 -4.93 -4.72 -1.26
N GLY A 28 -5.33 -3.88 -0.32
CA GLY A 28 -4.70 -3.84 0.98
C GLY A 28 -4.88 -5.14 1.75
N ASP A 29 -6.08 -5.71 1.68
CA ASP A 29 -6.34 -6.99 2.33
C ASP A 29 -5.47 -8.09 1.74
N TRP A 30 -5.32 -8.08 0.42
CA TRP A 30 -4.49 -9.05 -0.26
C TRP A 30 -3.04 -8.94 0.20
N PHE A 31 -2.54 -7.70 0.28
CA PHE A 31 -1.19 -7.50 0.78
C PHE A 31 -1.04 -8.10 2.17
N LYS A 32 -1.97 -7.78 3.06
CA LYS A 32 -1.85 -8.19 4.46
C LYS A 32 -1.95 -9.69 4.62
N ASN A 33 -2.78 -10.33 3.82
CA ASN A 33 -3.07 -11.74 4.02
C ASN A 33 -2.16 -12.66 3.23
N GLU A 34 -1.74 -12.25 2.03
CA GLU A 34 -1.05 -13.15 1.13
C GLU A 34 0.41 -12.78 0.91
N LEU A 35 0.80 -11.55 1.21
CA LEU A 35 2.14 -11.09 0.87
C LEU A 35 2.94 -10.68 2.09
N LYS A 36 2.79 -11.45 3.15
CA LYS A 36 3.55 -11.19 4.37
C LYS A 36 5.04 -11.32 4.08
N GLY A 37 5.80 -10.36 4.56
CA GLY A 37 7.24 -10.33 4.31
C GLY A 37 7.64 -9.70 3.01
N TRP A 38 6.66 -9.29 2.21
CA TRP A 38 6.93 -8.68 0.91
C TRP A 38 6.99 -7.17 1.03
N ASN A 39 7.65 -6.56 0.08
CA ASN A 39 7.59 -5.12 -0.12
C ASN A 39 6.68 -4.86 -1.30
N CYS A 40 5.60 -4.15 -1.04
CA CYS A 40 4.60 -3.88 -2.07
C CYS A 40 4.63 -2.41 -2.43
N TYR A 41 4.65 -2.13 -3.71
CA TYR A 41 4.71 -0.77 -4.20
C TYR A 41 3.47 -0.48 -5.03
N VAL A 42 2.86 0.67 -4.79
CA VAL A 42 1.67 1.07 -5.53
C VAL A 42 1.91 2.43 -6.14
N LEU A 43 1.74 2.51 -7.45
CA LEU A 43 1.83 3.76 -8.18
C LEU A 43 0.44 4.17 -8.61
N SER A 44 0.00 5.34 -8.18
CA SER A 44 -1.33 5.79 -8.49
C SER A 44 -1.44 7.30 -8.31
N SER A 45 -2.40 7.90 -9.00
CA SER A 45 -2.74 9.29 -8.81
C SER A 45 -3.94 9.48 -7.91
N ASN A 46 -4.51 8.40 -7.39
CA ASN A 46 -5.77 8.46 -6.67
C ASN A 46 -5.54 8.47 -5.16
N GLU A 47 -5.59 9.67 -4.57
CA GLU A 47 -5.37 9.81 -3.13
C GLU A 47 -6.45 9.12 -2.32
N GLU A 48 -7.69 9.16 -2.80
CA GLU A 48 -8.76 8.50 -2.07
C GLU A 48 -8.56 7.00 -2.05
N GLY A 49 -8.08 6.45 -3.15
CA GLY A 49 -7.78 5.04 -3.19
C GLY A 49 -6.72 4.66 -2.19
N PHE A 50 -5.66 5.45 -2.12
CA PHE A 50 -4.60 5.15 -1.16
C PHE A 50 -5.13 5.10 0.27
N LYS A 51 -6.07 5.97 0.60
CA LYS A 51 -6.63 5.95 1.95
C LYS A 51 -7.36 4.65 2.24
N SER A 52 -7.91 4.04 1.23
CA SER A 52 -8.71 2.82 1.41
C SER A 52 -7.85 1.57 1.53
N ILE A 53 -6.57 1.64 1.21
CA ILE A 53 -5.71 0.47 1.32
C ILE A 53 -5.64 -0.02 2.75
N GLY A 54 -5.71 0.88 3.71
CA GLY A 54 -5.74 0.49 5.12
C GLY A 54 -4.38 0.11 5.67
N LEU A 55 -3.33 0.55 5.03
CA LEU A 55 -1.96 0.33 5.48
C LEU A 55 -1.24 1.65 5.46
N LYS A 56 -0.27 1.77 6.35
CA LYS A 56 0.55 2.97 6.41
C LYS A 56 1.77 2.75 5.52
N PRO A 57 2.02 3.62 4.56
CA PRO A 57 3.18 3.43 3.70
C PRO A 57 4.47 3.70 4.45
N SER A 58 5.51 2.95 4.10
CA SER A 58 6.84 3.17 4.63
C SER A 58 7.50 4.36 3.95
N ARG A 59 7.20 4.57 2.69
CA ARG A 59 7.75 5.68 1.92
C ARG A 59 6.71 6.17 0.94
N LYS A 60 6.77 7.46 0.63
CA LYS A 60 5.93 8.07 -0.39
C LYS A 60 6.82 8.93 -1.27
N ILE A 61 6.74 8.70 -2.57
CA ILE A 61 7.55 9.43 -3.52
C ILE A 61 6.60 10.04 -4.55
N LYS A 62 6.72 11.34 -4.75
CA LYS A 62 5.93 12.02 -5.76
C LYS A 62 6.58 11.83 -7.12
N MET A 63 5.77 11.46 -8.10
CA MET A 63 6.26 11.25 -9.44
C MET A 63 5.27 11.83 -10.43
N TYR A 64 5.74 12.02 -11.65
CA TYR A 64 4.88 12.52 -12.71
C TYR A 64 4.87 11.54 -13.87
N ASN A 65 3.66 11.28 -14.35
CA ASN A 65 3.48 10.48 -15.57
C ASN A 65 2.92 11.45 -16.61
N GLY A 66 3.82 12.05 -17.39
CA GLY A 66 3.43 13.18 -18.21
C GLY A 66 3.09 14.33 -17.32
N ASP A 67 1.89 14.87 -17.47
CA ASP A 67 1.41 15.96 -16.64
C ASP A 67 0.70 15.49 -15.39
N LEU A 68 0.51 14.21 -15.25
CA LEU A 68 -0.27 13.65 -14.14
C LEU A 68 0.62 13.42 -12.93
N GLU A 69 0.27 14.03 -11.82
CA GLU A 69 1.00 13.83 -10.59
C GLU A 69 0.56 12.52 -9.95
N CYS A 70 1.53 11.68 -9.62
CA CYS A 70 1.28 10.37 -9.03
C CYS A 70 2.07 10.23 -7.74
N SER A 71 1.66 9.27 -6.92
CA SER A 71 2.42 8.92 -5.73
C SER A 71 2.84 7.47 -5.87
N PHE A 72 4.11 7.21 -5.60
CA PHE A 72 4.68 5.87 -5.58
C PHE A 72 4.91 5.55 -4.12
N ARG A 73 4.16 4.59 -3.59
CA ARG A 73 4.18 4.31 -2.15
C ARG A 73 4.65 2.91 -1.89
N GLU A 74 5.49 2.77 -0.89
CA GLU A 74 6.05 1.51 -0.47
C GLU A 74 5.32 1.04 0.77
N TYR A 75 4.89 -0.22 0.75
CA TYR A 75 4.26 -0.86 1.88
C TYR A 75 5.05 -2.10 2.22
N ARG A 76 5.70 -2.09 3.38
CA ARG A 76 6.41 -3.26 3.86
C ARG A 76 5.45 -4.07 4.70
N ILE A 77 5.17 -5.26 4.25
CA ILE A 77 4.18 -6.09 4.91
C ILE A 77 4.88 -6.95 5.93
N PHE A 78 4.49 -6.78 7.19
CA PHE A 78 5.16 -7.49 8.26
C PHE A 78 4.84 -8.96 8.21
N ASP A 79 5.86 -9.76 8.50
CA ASP A 79 5.72 -11.19 8.63
C ASP A 79 5.98 -11.49 10.09
N GLY A 80 4.94 -11.87 10.81
CA GLY A 80 5.08 -12.12 12.21
C GLY A 80 4.04 -11.37 12.99
N PHE A 81 4.28 -11.24 14.29
CA PHE A 81 3.26 -10.69 15.16
C PHE A 81 3.37 -9.18 15.19
N ARG A 82 2.40 -8.57 14.63
CA ARG A 82 2.31 -7.13 14.61
C ARG A 82 2.34 -6.54 16.02
N LYS A 83 1.72 -7.27 16.93
CA LYS A 83 1.65 -6.84 18.30
C LYS A 83 3.05 -6.66 18.91
N GLU A 84 3.94 -7.60 18.64
CA GLU A 84 5.30 -7.49 19.13
C GLU A 84 6.02 -6.30 18.54
N PHE A 85 5.81 -6.09 17.27
CA PHE A 85 6.43 -4.98 16.60
C PHE A 85 6.01 -3.65 17.21
N VAL A 86 4.72 -3.50 17.46
CA VAL A 86 4.21 -2.26 18.04
C VAL A 86 4.78 -2.04 19.43
N LYS A 87 4.88 -3.11 20.20
CA LYS A 87 5.44 -3.02 21.53
C LYS A 87 6.88 -2.54 21.50
N ASN A 88 7.66 -3.09 20.59
CA ASN A 88 9.04 -2.68 20.46
C ASN A 88 9.19 -1.22 20.12
N GLU A 89 8.33 -0.76 19.23
CA GLU A 89 8.35 0.64 18.86
C GLU A 89 8.11 1.53 20.06
N LYS A 90 7.15 1.15 20.88
CA LYS A 90 6.83 1.94 22.06
C LYS A 90 7.99 1.98 23.02
N GLU A 91 8.68 0.87 23.15
CA GLU A 91 9.82 0.82 24.06
C GLU A 91 10.94 1.71 23.59
N ASN A 92 11.10 1.86 22.30
CA ASN A 92 12.16 2.69 21.76
C ASN A 92 11.86 4.17 21.86
N ASN A 93 10.63 4.49 22.11
CA ASN A 93 10.24 5.88 22.25
C ASN A 93 10.30 6.27 23.72
#